data_633261854dcd810fb14da0c5fd514ea0
#
_entry.id   633261854dcd810fb14da0c5fd514ea0
#
_cell.length_a   1.000
_cell.length_b   1.000
_cell.length_c   1.000
_cell.angle_alpha   90.00
_cell.angle_beta   90.00
_cell.angle_gamma   90.00
#
_symmetry.space_group_name_H-M   'P 1'
#
loop_
_entity.id
_entity.type
_entity.pdbx_description
1 polymer ?
#
loop_
_entity_poly.entity_id
_entity_poly.type
_entity_poly.pdbx_seq_one_letter_code
_entity_poly.pdbx_strand_id
1 'polypeptide(L)'
;MLSAETVAARPEFSIRAWACRPHCAGWSPVERPVDARLVLVRRGRFRRRGSGGTVDLDRTIGYLGEPGEEEQFAHPRGGDACTSVQLSPAAWRRLVGEPGRMGVSTVYVDARTELAHRRLLAAGRSDVDYRLAEEMMRLLAVALRDAARRTPLHDEGGPFDLRLVERARAAIHDGDPAAGGLFGLAELVDASPYRLSRAFPRELGVSVTRYRNRVRVGRALDQIGRGESSIADVAASLGFADQAHLTRTVRDHVGQTPAALRRALTGQRCG
;
A
#
# COMPACT_ATOMS: atom_id res chain seq x y z
N MET A 1 3.59 -15.24 16.05
CA MET A 1 2.80 -14.53 17.08
C MET A 1 2.30 -13.22 16.45
N LEU A 2 0.99 -12.99 16.50
CA LEU A 2 0.36 -11.74 16.08
C LEU A 2 0.32 -10.78 17.28
N SER A 3 0.80 -9.56 17.09
CA SER A 3 0.70 -8.50 18.09
C SER A 3 -0.03 -7.30 17.48
N ALA A 4 -0.84 -6.63 18.30
CA ALA A 4 -1.57 -5.43 17.92
C ALA A 4 -1.34 -4.33 18.95
N GLU A 5 -1.03 -3.13 18.46
CA GLU A 5 -0.98 -1.91 19.26
C GLU A 5 -2.13 -1.01 18.81
N THR A 6 -2.89 -0.50 19.76
CA THR A 6 -3.96 0.47 19.47
C THR A 6 -3.33 1.86 19.39
N VAL A 7 -3.35 2.44 18.20
CA VAL A 7 -2.90 3.83 17.96
C VAL A 7 -3.98 4.82 18.43
N ALA A 8 -5.24 4.51 18.15
CA ALA A 8 -6.40 5.27 18.61
C ALA A 8 -7.66 4.41 18.61
N ALA A 9 -8.61 4.73 19.50
CA ALA A 9 -9.95 4.14 19.52
C ALA A 9 -10.98 5.20 19.88
N ARG A 10 -12.06 5.28 19.09
CA ARG A 10 -13.23 6.13 19.25
C ARG A 10 -14.48 5.32 18.89
N PRO A 11 -15.68 5.74 19.27
CA PRO A 11 -16.91 5.01 18.94
C PRO A 11 -17.11 4.76 17.43
N GLU A 12 -16.65 5.71 16.60
CA GLU A 12 -16.82 5.64 15.15
C GLU A 12 -15.70 4.91 14.43
N PHE A 13 -14.49 4.89 15.02
CA PHE A 13 -13.31 4.28 14.37
C PHE A 13 -12.27 3.77 15.37
N SER A 14 -11.45 2.85 14.90
CA SER A 14 -10.19 2.51 15.57
C SER A 14 -9.04 2.37 14.57
N ILE A 15 -7.83 2.68 15.04
CA ILE A 15 -6.60 2.53 14.27
C ILE A 15 -5.68 1.60 15.06
N ARG A 16 -5.29 0.49 14.41
CA ARG A 16 -4.42 -0.50 15.03
C ARG A 16 -3.19 -0.75 14.16
N ALA A 17 -2.05 -0.83 14.83
CA ALA A 17 -0.79 -1.26 14.24
C ALA A 17 -0.57 -2.74 14.54
N TRP A 18 -0.50 -3.55 13.51
CA TRP A 18 -0.31 -4.99 13.61
C TRP A 18 1.12 -5.36 13.24
N ALA A 19 1.66 -6.37 13.91
CA ALA A 19 2.91 -7.02 13.52
C ALA A 19 2.74 -8.54 13.66
N CYS A 20 2.98 -9.25 12.58
CA CYS A 20 2.99 -10.71 12.54
C CYS A 20 4.43 -11.20 12.47
N ARG A 21 4.82 -12.07 13.41
CA ARG A 21 6.09 -12.81 13.35
C ARG A 21 5.83 -14.16 12.65
N PRO A 22 6.77 -14.63 11.82
CA PRO A 22 6.54 -15.81 11.00
C PRO A 22 6.43 -17.07 11.86
N HIS A 23 5.24 -17.66 11.89
CA HIS A 23 5.04 -18.99 12.48
C HIS A 23 4.00 -19.86 11.75
N CYS A 24 3.24 -19.30 10.78
CA CYS A 24 2.18 -20.03 10.12
C CYS A 24 2.25 -19.83 8.61
N ALA A 25 2.66 -20.84 7.85
CA ALA A 25 2.55 -20.87 6.40
C ALA A 25 1.12 -21.17 5.91
N GLY A 26 0.23 -21.62 6.80
CA GLY A 26 -1.16 -21.94 6.50
C GLY A 26 -2.10 -20.74 6.60
N TRP A 27 -3.36 -20.96 6.20
CA TRP A 27 -4.42 -19.98 6.33
C TRP A 27 -4.90 -19.86 7.78
N SER A 28 -5.22 -18.64 8.21
CA SER A 28 -5.89 -18.38 9.49
C SER A 28 -7.28 -19.04 9.52
N PRO A 29 -7.89 -19.21 10.70
CA PRO A 29 -9.34 -19.41 10.78
C PRO A 29 -10.10 -18.32 10.00
N VAL A 30 -11.33 -18.64 9.58
CA VAL A 30 -12.22 -17.66 8.95
C VAL A 30 -12.64 -16.61 9.97
N GLU A 31 -12.47 -15.35 9.62
CA GLU A 31 -12.91 -14.19 10.39
C GLU A 31 -14.09 -13.52 9.67
N ARG A 32 -15.03 -12.94 10.44
CA ARG A 32 -16.14 -12.12 9.94
C ARG A 32 -16.20 -10.82 10.72
N PRO A 33 -15.41 -9.81 10.36
CA PRO A 33 -15.39 -8.54 11.06
C PRO A 33 -16.72 -7.82 10.96
N VAL A 34 -17.15 -7.21 12.07
CA VAL A 34 -18.34 -6.35 12.11
C VAL A 34 -18.09 -4.99 11.46
N ASP A 35 -16.86 -4.50 11.59
CA ASP A 35 -16.43 -3.18 11.10
C ASP A 35 -15.86 -3.25 9.68
N ALA A 36 -16.09 -2.19 8.89
CA ALA A 36 -15.34 -1.98 7.66
C ALA A 36 -13.88 -1.66 8.00
N ARG A 37 -12.95 -2.07 7.13
CA ARG A 37 -11.53 -1.83 7.38
C ARG A 37 -10.74 -1.52 6.12
N LEU A 38 -9.89 -0.49 6.21
CA LEU A 38 -8.81 -0.24 5.27
C LEU A 38 -7.52 -0.76 5.91
N VAL A 39 -6.85 -1.70 5.24
CA VAL A 39 -5.58 -2.25 5.72
C VAL A 39 -4.46 -1.94 4.74
N LEU A 40 -3.38 -1.33 5.26
CA LEU A 40 -2.21 -0.92 4.50
C LEU A 40 -0.96 -1.57 5.08
N VAL A 41 -0.16 -2.20 4.21
CA VAL A 41 1.07 -2.88 4.60
C VAL A 41 2.19 -1.86 4.79
N ARG A 42 2.86 -1.89 5.96
CA ARG A 42 4.04 -1.06 6.26
C ARG A 42 5.34 -1.77 5.90
N ARG A 43 5.40 -3.08 6.11
CA ARG A 43 6.57 -3.93 5.86
C ARG A 43 6.14 -5.37 5.59
N GLY A 44 6.92 -6.08 4.78
CA GLY A 44 6.64 -7.48 4.44
C GLY A 44 5.50 -7.61 3.44
N ARG A 45 4.90 -8.78 3.41
CA ARG A 45 3.75 -9.12 2.58
C ARG A 45 2.97 -10.29 3.19
N PHE A 46 1.68 -10.34 2.92
CA PHE A 46 0.81 -11.45 3.32
C PHE A 46 -0.27 -11.68 2.27
N ARG A 47 -0.98 -12.78 2.38
CA ARG A 47 -2.12 -13.13 1.52
C ARG A 47 -3.42 -12.95 2.25
N ARG A 48 -4.41 -12.42 1.56
CA ARG A 48 -5.81 -12.40 1.99
C ARG A 48 -6.63 -13.26 1.03
N ARG A 49 -7.55 -14.04 1.57
CA ARG A 49 -8.64 -14.67 0.85
C ARG A 49 -9.95 -14.06 1.34
N GLY A 50 -10.81 -13.64 0.42
CA GLY A 50 -12.14 -13.07 0.68
C GLY A 50 -13.07 -13.40 -0.49
N SER A 51 -14.21 -12.72 -0.56
CA SER A 51 -15.23 -12.91 -1.62
C SER A 51 -14.69 -12.71 -3.03
N GLY A 52 -13.73 -11.79 -3.22
CA GLY A 52 -13.04 -11.53 -4.49
C GLY A 52 -11.88 -12.49 -4.82
N GLY A 53 -11.71 -13.60 -4.06
CA GLY A 53 -10.62 -14.55 -4.26
C GLY A 53 -9.39 -14.29 -3.38
N THR A 54 -8.23 -14.77 -3.85
CA THR A 54 -6.95 -14.63 -3.11
C THR A 54 -6.10 -13.53 -3.73
N VAL A 55 -5.53 -12.65 -2.90
CA VAL A 55 -4.66 -11.55 -3.31
C VAL A 55 -3.41 -11.46 -2.44
N ASP A 56 -2.26 -11.19 -3.07
CA ASP A 56 -1.00 -10.88 -2.40
C ASP A 56 -0.95 -9.38 -2.07
N LEU A 57 -0.87 -9.07 -0.78
CA LEU A 57 -0.84 -7.72 -0.22
C LEU A 57 0.60 -7.34 0.14
N ASP A 58 0.97 -6.13 -0.23
CA ASP A 58 2.29 -5.52 0.04
C ASP A 58 2.15 -3.99 0.16
N ARG A 59 3.27 -3.27 0.28
CA ARG A 59 3.25 -1.80 0.43
C ARG A 59 2.57 -1.04 -0.73
N THR A 60 2.28 -1.69 -1.84
CA THR A 60 1.61 -1.08 -3.00
C THR A 60 0.18 -1.55 -3.19
N ILE A 61 -0.23 -2.61 -2.49
CA ILE A 61 -1.60 -3.10 -2.51
C ILE A 61 -2.08 -3.29 -1.08
N GLY A 62 -3.05 -2.48 -0.70
CA GLY A 62 -3.86 -2.65 0.51
C GLY A 62 -5.19 -3.31 0.20
N TYR A 63 -6.04 -3.48 1.21
CA TYR A 63 -7.39 -3.95 0.97
C TYR A 63 -8.45 -3.16 1.75
N LEU A 64 -9.67 -3.20 1.21
CA LEU A 64 -10.89 -2.79 1.86
C LEU A 64 -11.67 -4.05 2.24
N GLY A 65 -11.92 -4.26 3.52
CA GLY A 65 -12.81 -5.29 4.04
C GLY A 65 -14.16 -4.68 4.36
N GLU A 66 -15.22 -5.30 3.85
CA GLU A 66 -16.59 -4.87 4.14
C GLU A 66 -17.11 -5.54 5.42
N PRO A 67 -18.08 -4.92 6.13
CA PRO A 67 -18.67 -5.53 7.30
C PRO A 67 -19.29 -6.90 7.00
N GLY A 68 -18.95 -7.91 7.80
CA GLY A 68 -19.47 -9.27 7.67
C GLY A 68 -18.86 -10.13 6.56
N GLU A 69 -17.91 -9.60 5.78
CA GLU A 69 -17.19 -10.39 4.78
C GLU A 69 -16.34 -11.48 5.43
N GLU A 70 -16.35 -12.68 4.87
CA GLU A 70 -15.45 -13.75 5.31
C GLU A 70 -14.04 -13.50 4.82
N GLU A 71 -13.08 -13.56 5.73
CA GLU A 71 -11.67 -13.34 5.43
C GLU A 71 -10.77 -14.39 6.08
N GLN A 72 -9.71 -14.74 5.37
CA GLN A 72 -8.61 -15.56 5.88
C GLN A 72 -7.28 -14.94 5.46
N PHE A 73 -6.25 -15.16 6.27
CA PHE A 73 -4.92 -14.61 6.05
C PHE A 73 -3.86 -15.70 6.07
N ALA A 74 -2.80 -15.53 5.26
CA ALA A 74 -1.63 -16.39 5.26
C ALA A 74 -0.35 -15.57 5.09
N HIS A 75 0.74 -16.01 5.72
CA HIS A 75 2.04 -15.31 5.74
C HIS A 75 3.15 -16.19 5.17
N PRO A 76 3.11 -16.55 3.86
CA PRO A 76 4.00 -17.59 3.29
C PRO A 76 5.46 -17.17 3.18
N ARG A 77 5.78 -15.89 3.31
CA ARG A 77 7.13 -15.34 3.11
C ARG A 77 7.68 -14.61 4.33
N GLY A 78 7.25 -14.98 5.53
CA GLY A 78 7.73 -14.41 6.77
C GLY A 78 6.79 -13.36 7.36
N GLY A 79 7.29 -12.57 8.31
CA GLY A 79 6.50 -11.59 9.04
C GLY A 79 6.19 -10.34 8.23
N ASP A 80 5.09 -9.71 8.59
CA ASP A 80 4.65 -8.42 8.06
C ASP A 80 4.28 -7.46 9.19
N ALA A 81 4.15 -6.21 8.82
CA ALA A 81 3.57 -5.17 9.67
C ALA A 81 2.57 -4.38 8.83
N CYS A 82 1.36 -4.21 9.33
CA CYS A 82 0.31 -3.46 8.68
C CYS A 82 -0.39 -2.49 9.63
N THR A 83 -1.16 -1.57 9.09
CA THR A 83 -2.06 -0.68 9.81
C THR A 83 -3.48 -0.98 9.36
N SER A 84 -4.38 -1.16 10.32
CA SER A 84 -5.81 -1.28 10.08
C SER A 84 -6.51 -0.02 10.57
N VAL A 85 -7.22 0.66 9.70
CA VAL A 85 -8.20 1.70 10.02
C VAL A 85 -9.56 1.04 9.96
N GLN A 86 -10.21 0.90 11.10
CA GLN A 86 -11.53 0.26 11.23
C GLN A 86 -12.59 1.33 11.41
N LEU A 87 -13.72 1.18 10.76
CA LEU A 87 -14.86 2.10 10.81
C LEU A 87 -16.10 1.32 11.23
N SER A 88 -16.85 1.85 12.21
CA SER A 88 -18.14 1.27 12.55
C SER A 88 -19.06 1.22 11.32
N PRO A 89 -20.02 0.28 11.24
CA PRO A 89 -20.94 0.18 10.10
C PRO A 89 -21.67 1.50 9.80
N ALA A 90 -21.99 2.27 10.85
CA ALA A 90 -22.63 3.57 10.69
C ALA A 90 -21.68 4.62 10.07
N ALA A 91 -20.42 4.69 10.53
CA ALA A 91 -19.41 5.58 9.97
C ALA A 91 -19.08 5.21 8.52
N TRP A 92 -18.97 3.91 8.23
CA TRP A 92 -18.74 3.41 6.89
C TRP A 92 -19.84 3.81 5.91
N ARG A 93 -21.12 3.58 6.25
CA ARG A 93 -22.26 3.98 5.42
C ARG A 93 -22.32 5.48 5.16
N ARG A 94 -22.00 6.32 6.14
CA ARG A 94 -21.89 7.77 5.94
C ARG A 94 -20.82 8.16 4.94
N LEU A 95 -19.73 7.38 4.88
CA LEU A 95 -18.59 7.66 4.01
C LEU A 95 -18.81 7.21 2.57
N VAL A 96 -19.39 6.03 2.36
CA VAL A 96 -19.53 5.41 1.02
C VAL A 96 -20.95 5.45 0.46
N GLY A 97 -21.94 5.86 1.26
CA GLY A 97 -23.35 5.85 0.87
C GLY A 97 -24.01 4.47 1.07
N GLU A 98 -25.31 4.40 0.76
CA GLU A 98 -26.06 3.13 0.77
C GLU A 98 -25.92 2.44 -0.60
N PRO A 99 -25.78 1.09 -0.68
CA PRO A 99 -25.94 0.11 0.43
C PRO A 99 -24.69 -0.15 1.27
N GLY A 100 -23.68 0.73 1.27
CA GLY A 100 -22.48 0.57 2.07
C GLY A 100 -21.45 -0.42 1.48
N ARG A 101 -21.54 -0.69 0.20
CA ARG A 101 -20.64 -1.59 -0.55
C ARG A 101 -19.92 -0.85 -1.66
N MET A 102 -18.64 -1.13 -1.80
CA MET A 102 -17.82 -0.52 -2.86
C MET A 102 -17.58 -1.45 -4.05
N GLY A 103 -17.81 -2.75 -3.90
CA GLY A 103 -17.54 -3.76 -4.94
C GLY A 103 -16.05 -3.92 -5.30
N VAL A 104 -15.15 -3.25 -4.55
CA VAL A 104 -13.71 -3.30 -4.76
C VAL A 104 -13.05 -3.70 -3.45
N SER A 105 -12.36 -4.83 -3.45
CA SER A 105 -11.71 -5.38 -2.26
C SER A 105 -10.23 -4.99 -2.12
N THR A 106 -9.61 -4.37 -3.15
CA THR A 106 -8.20 -3.98 -3.13
C THR A 106 -8.01 -2.50 -3.45
N VAL A 107 -6.96 -1.92 -2.88
CA VAL A 107 -6.56 -0.53 -3.09
C VAL A 107 -5.12 -0.50 -3.58
N TYR A 108 -4.87 0.13 -4.72
CA TYR A 108 -3.50 0.44 -5.12
C TYR A 108 -2.97 1.59 -4.28
N VAL A 109 -1.98 1.30 -3.47
CA VAL A 109 -1.33 2.28 -2.58
C VAL A 109 -0.29 3.05 -3.40
N ASP A 110 -0.69 4.12 -4.04
CA ASP A 110 0.24 5.02 -4.70
C ASP A 110 1.12 5.78 -3.68
N ALA A 111 2.07 6.59 -4.14
CA ALA A 111 2.97 7.28 -3.23
C ALA A 111 2.27 8.38 -2.40
N ARG A 112 1.14 8.92 -2.88
CA ARG A 112 0.33 9.91 -2.12
C ARG A 112 -0.43 9.23 -1.00
N THR A 113 -1.02 8.07 -1.27
CA THR A 113 -1.67 7.23 -0.26
C THR A 113 -0.66 6.78 0.81
N GLU A 114 0.54 6.36 0.39
CA GLU A 114 1.60 6.02 1.34
C GLU A 114 2.03 7.23 2.19
N LEU A 115 2.17 8.42 1.61
CA LEU A 115 2.50 9.62 2.38
C LEU A 115 1.39 9.98 3.36
N ALA A 116 0.11 9.90 2.96
CA ALA A 116 -1.03 10.13 3.86
C ALA A 116 -1.03 9.12 5.02
N HIS A 117 -0.74 7.84 4.74
CA HIS A 117 -0.60 6.81 5.77
C HIS A 117 0.54 7.11 6.76
N ARG A 118 1.70 7.57 6.27
CA ARG A 118 2.81 7.98 7.15
C ARG A 118 2.46 9.16 8.05
N ARG A 119 1.71 10.13 7.51
CA ARG A 119 1.21 11.29 8.28
C ARG A 119 0.23 10.87 9.36
N LEU A 120 -0.69 9.95 9.04
CA LEU A 120 -1.60 9.37 10.02
C LEU A 120 -0.85 8.74 11.19
N LEU A 121 0.15 7.89 10.91
CA LEU A 121 0.95 7.25 11.95
C LEU A 121 1.79 8.24 12.77
N ALA A 122 2.23 9.33 12.16
CA ALA A 122 2.94 10.40 12.86
C ALA A 122 2.00 11.22 13.75
N ALA A 123 0.78 11.51 13.28
CA ALA A 123 -0.24 12.26 14.04
C ALA A 123 -0.68 11.51 15.30
N GLY A 124 -0.78 10.18 15.25
CA GLY A 124 -1.12 9.34 16.40
C GLY A 124 -0.16 9.44 17.60
N ARG A 125 0.98 10.07 17.40
CA ARG A 125 1.99 10.30 18.46
C ARG A 125 1.91 11.69 19.11
N SER A 126 1.16 12.63 18.55
CA SER A 126 1.21 14.03 18.98
C SER A 126 -0.14 14.63 19.36
N ASP A 127 -1.15 14.50 18.53
CA ASP A 127 -2.48 15.06 18.75
C ASP A 127 -3.52 14.09 18.23
N VAL A 128 -4.20 13.45 19.17
CA VAL A 128 -5.07 12.30 18.87
C VAL A 128 -6.47 12.75 18.44
N ASP A 129 -6.95 13.90 18.89
CA ASP A 129 -8.36 14.22 18.73
C ASP A 129 -8.68 14.89 17.39
N TYR A 130 -7.93 15.90 16.99
CA TYR A 130 -8.19 16.61 15.74
C TYR A 130 -7.27 16.17 14.61
N ARG A 131 -5.96 16.26 14.84
CA ARG A 131 -4.98 15.99 13.80
C ARG A 131 -5.03 14.55 13.27
N LEU A 132 -5.17 13.58 14.19
CA LEU A 132 -5.29 12.17 13.81
C LEU A 132 -6.55 11.93 12.98
N ALA A 133 -7.70 12.48 13.40
CA ALA A 133 -8.95 12.35 12.66
C ALA A 133 -8.86 12.99 11.27
N GLU A 134 -8.25 14.19 11.16
CA GLU A 134 -8.04 14.83 9.86
C GLU A 134 -7.14 14.00 8.94
N GLU A 135 -6.02 13.48 9.44
CA GLU A 135 -5.11 12.65 8.63
C GLU A 135 -5.76 11.31 8.25
N MET A 136 -6.59 10.74 9.13
CA MET A 136 -7.40 9.57 8.81
C MET A 136 -8.39 9.87 7.68
N MET A 137 -9.13 10.96 7.76
CA MET A 137 -10.07 11.35 6.71
C MET A 137 -9.37 11.65 5.39
N ARG A 138 -8.19 12.26 5.41
CA ARG A 138 -7.36 12.47 4.20
C ARG A 138 -6.93 11.14 3.59
N LEU A 139 -6.47 10.19 4.42
CA LEU A 139 -6.07 8.86 3.96
C LEU A 139 -7.27 8.13 3.33
N LEU A 140 -8.41 8.10 4.00
CA LEU A 140 -9.62 7.46 3.50
C LEU A 140 -10.06 8.10 2.18
N ALA A 141 -10.09 9.44 2.10
CA ALA A 141 -10.49 10.15 0.88
C ALA A 141 -9.58 9.82 -0.32
N VAL A 142 -8.28 9.67 -0.12
CA VAL A 142 -7.35 9.29 -1.19
C VAL A 142 -7.56 7.82 -1.58
N ALA A 143 -7.60 6.92 -0.60
CA ALA A 143 -7.75 5.48 -0.84
C ALA A 143 -9.09 5.13 -1.52
N LEU A 144 -10.20 5.70 -1.03
CA LEU A 144 -11.53 5.43 -1.58
C LEU A 144 -11.73 6.05 -2.97
N ARG A 145 -11.15 7.22 -3.22
CA ARG A 145 -11.18 7.83 -4.57
C ARG A 145 -10.44 6.98 -5.59
N ASP A 146 -9.31 6.39 -5.22
CA ASP A 146 -8.57 5.49 -6.08
C ASP A 146 -9.36 4.18 -6.32
N ALA A 147 -9.93 3.62 -5.26
CA ALA A 147 -10.79 2.44 -5.35
C ALA A 147 -12.02 2.69 -6.26
N ALA A 148 -12.72 3.81 -6.10
CA ALA A 148 -13.90 4.14 -6.90
C ALA A 148 -13.60 4.36 -8.40
N ARG A 149 -12.38 4.79 -8.75
CA ARG A 149 -11.95 4.93 -10.15
C ARG A 149 -11.61 3.61 -10.82
N ARG A 150 -11.44 2.56 -10.04
CA ARG A 150 -11.17 1.21 -10.54
C ARG A 150 -12.48 0.49 -10.67
N THR A 151 -13.15 0.70 -11.81
CA THR A 151 -14.19 -0.23 -12.23
C THR A 151 -13.57 -1.63 -12.25
N PRO A 152 -14.26 -2.66 -11.73
CA PRO A 152 -13.77 -4.03 -11.85
C PRO A 152 -13.59 -4.35 -13.34
N LEU A 153 -12.37 -4.29 -13.83
CA LEU A 153 -12.02 -4.73 -15.20
C LEU A 153 -11.96 -6.27 -15.24
N HIS A 154 -12.90 -6.93 -14.55
CA HIS A 154 -12.91 -8.38 -14.41
C HIS A 154 -13.40 -9.12 -15.65
N ASP A 155 -13.81 -8.42 -16.72
CA ASP A 155 -14.39 -9.12 -17.88
C ASP A 155 -13.38 -9.51 -18.98
N GLU A 156 -12.12 -9.02 -18.94
CA GLU A 156 -11.15 -9.35 -20.01
C GLU A 156 -9.78 -9.84 -19.51
N GLY A 157 -9.47 -9.78 -18.21
CA GLY A 157 -8.23 -10.27 -17.60
C GLY A 157 -8.40 -11.67 -17.04
N GLY A 158 -7.88 -12.69 -17.70
CA GLY A 158 -7.90 -14.05 -17.15
C GLY A 158 -7.04 -14.18 -15.88
N PRO A 159 -7.28 -15.23 -15.04
CA PRO A 159 -6.48 -15.52 -13.83
C PRO A 159 -4.97 -15.57 -14.08
N PHE A 160 -4.58 -15.67 -15.34
CA PHE A 160 -3.19 -15.75 -15.80
C PHE A 160 -2.46 -14.41 -15.78
N ASP A 161 -3.14 -13.29 -16.10
CA ASP A 161 -2.51 -11.97 -16.07
C ASP A 161 -2.36 -11.44 -14.65
N LEU A 162 -3.30 -11.75 -13.77
CA LEU A 162 -3.17 -11.43 -12.34
C LEU A 162 -1.91 -12.07 -11.75
N ARG A 163 -1.71 -13.39 -11.97
CA ARG A 163 -0.52 -14.11 -11.49
C ARG A 163 0.77 -13.57 -12.11
N LEU A 164 0.74 -13.18 -13.38
CA LEU A 164 1.88 -12.57 -14.06
C LEU A 164 2.27 -11.26 -13.37
N VAL A 165 1.29 -10.39 -13.12
CA VAL A 165 1.51 -9.11 -12.44
C VAL A 165 1.98 -9.32 -10.99
N GLU A 166 1.44 -10.30 -10.26
CA GLU A 166 1.90 -10.63 -8.90
C GLU A 166 3.36 -11.07 -8.87
N ARG A 167 3.79 -11.94 -9.81
CA ARG A 167 5.20 -12.36 -9.92
C ARG A 167 6.12 -11.19 -10.25
N ALA A 168 5.74 -10.35 -11.20
CA ALA A 168 6.53 -9.17 -11.58
C ALA A 168 6.61 -8.14 -10.44
N ARG A 169 5.52 -7.91 -9.71
CA ARG A 169 5.52 -7.08 -8.50
C ARG A 169 6.49 -7.62 -7.46
N ALA A 170 6.45 -8.91 -7.21
CA ALA A 170 7.35 -9.56 -6.24
C ALA A 170 8.82 -9.33 -6.63
N ALA A 171 9.20 -9.54 -7.89
CA ALA A 171 10.56 -9.32 -8.37
C ALA A 171 11.02 -7.87 -8.22
N ILE A 172 10.15 -6.89 -8.54
CA ILE A 172 10.45 -5.46 -8.35
C ILE A 172 10.62 -5.12 -6.87
N HIS A 173 9.79 -5.69 -5.98
CA HIS A 173 9.89 -5.48 -4.54
C HIS A 173 11.12 -6.14 -3.93
N ASP A 174 11.50 -7.31 -4.40
CA ASP A 174 12.68 -8.03 -3.91
C ASP A 174 13.98 -7.37 -4.42
N GLY A 175 13.87 -6.47 -5.40
CA GLY A 175 15.01 -5.74 -5.95
C GLY A 175 15.86 -6.61 -6.87
N ASP A 176 15.23 -7.59 -7.54
CA ASP A 176 15.92 -8.45 -8.50
C ASP A 176 16.60 -7.61 -9.58
N PRO A 177 17.89 -7.82 -9.85
CA PRO A 177 18.62 -7.06 -10.88
C PRO A 177 17.96 -7.12 -12.27
N ALA A 178 17.38 -8.27 -12.66
CA ALA A 178 16.66 -8.42 -13.91
C ALA A 178 15.41 -7.54 -13.99
N ALA A 179 14.78 -7.21 -12.86
CA ALA A 179 13.68 -6.25 -12.79
C ALA A 179 14.12 -4.79 -13.01
N GLY A 180 15.40 -4.54 -13.26
CA GLY A 180 15.96 -3.24 -13.63
C GLY A 180 15.42 -2.69 -14.95
N GLY A 181 14.99 -3.55 -15.89
CA GLY A 181 14.44 -3.20 -17.20
C GLY A 181 13.21 -4.03 -17.54
N LEU A 182 12.43 -3.57 -18.54
CA LEU A 182 11.20 -4.27 -18.98
C LEU A 182 11.52 -5.65 -19.55
N PHE A 183 12.57 -5.77 -20.36
CA PHE A 183 12.94 -7.03 -21.00
C PHE A 183 13.40 -8.07 -19.98
N GLY A 184 14.31 -7.72 -19.06
CA GLY A 184 14.77 -8.63 -18.02
C GLY A 184 13.64 -9.03 -17.06
N LEU A 185 12.76 -8.09 -16.71
CA LEU A 185 11.59 -8.41 -15.91
C LEU A 185 10.65 -9.39 -16.62
N ALA A 186 10.43 -9.21 -17.92
CA ALA A 186 9.57 -10.07 -18.71
C ALA A 186 10.15 -11.50 -18.81
N GLU A 187 11.45 -11.62 -19.03
CA GLU A 187 12.18 -12.91 -19.03
C GLU A 187 12.08 -13.60 -17.67
N LEU A 188 12.30 -12.85 -16.56
CA LEU A 188 12.22 -13.40 -15.20
C LEU A 188 10.83 -13.96 -14.85
N VAL A 189 9.77 -13.39 -15.43
CA VAL A 189 8.39 -13.85 -15.17
C VAL A 189 7.83 -14.74 -16.29
N ASP A 190 8.67 -15.17 -17.23
CA ASP A 190 8.30 -16.02 -18.36
C ASP A 190 7.13 -15.44 -19.16
N ALA A 191 7.30 -14.21 -19.65
CA ALA A 191 6.31 -13.51 -20.43
C ALA A 191 6.96 -12.63 -21.51
N SER A 192 6.21 -12.27 -22.55
CA SER A 192 6.69 -11.26 -23.48
C SER A 192 6.63 -9.86 -22.86
N PRO A 193 7.55 -8.93 -23.22
CA PRO A 193 7.51 -7.54 -22.78
C PRO A 193 6.18 -6.84 -23.15
N TYR A 194 5.63 -7.17 -24.30
CA TYR A 194 4.34 -6.67 -24.76
C TYR A 194 3.20 -7.09 -23.82
N ARG A 195 3.12 -8.39 -23.49
CA ARG A 195 2.11 -8.91 -22.57
C ARG A 195 2.22 -8.27 -21.20
N LEU A 196 3.44 -8.18 -20.65
CA LEU A 196 3.68 -7.56 -19.35
C LEU A 196 3.27 -6.09 -19.35
N SER A 197 3.59 -5.33 -20.40
CA SER A 197 3.22 -3.90 -20.51
C SER A 197 1.72 -3.67 -20.60
N ARG A 198 0.95 -4.65 -21.09
CA ARG A 198 -0.52 -4.59 -21.17
C ARG A 198 -1.20 -5.06 -19.88
N ALA A 199 -0.64 -6.08 -19.21
CA ALA A 199 -1.20 -6.63 -17.99
C ALA A 199 -1.16 -5.63 -16.83
N PHE A 200 -0.07 -4.87 -16.66
CA PHE A 200 0.04 -3.89 -15.57
C PHE A 200 -1.04 -2.80 -15.59
N PRO A 201 -1.27 -2.07 -16.71
CA PRO A 201 -2.36 -1.07 -16.73
C PRO A 201 -3.74 -1.69 -16.49
N ARG A 202 -3.97 -2.91 -16.96
CA ARG A 202 -5.24 -3.60 -16.78
C ARG A 202 -5.48 -4.01 -15.32
N GLU A 203 -4.49 -4.63 -14.69
CA GLU A 203 -4.61 -5.14 -13.31
C GLU A 203 -4.42 -4.04 -12.25
N LEU A 204 -3.54 -3.08 -12.49
CA LEU A 204 -3.14 -2.07 -11.50
C LEU A 204 -3.49 -0.62 -11.90
N GLY A 205 -4.00 -0.39 -13.10
CA GLY A 205 -4.28 0.96 -13.61
C GLY A 205 -3.01 1.80 -13.87
N VAL A 206 -1.81 1.22 -13.81
CA VAL A 206 -0.54 1.93 -13.99
C VAL A 206 0.43 1.12 -14.84
N SER A 207 1.31 1.80 -15.59
CA SER A 207 2.37 1.12 -16.37
C SER A 207 3.42 0.48 -15.46
N VAL A 208 4.15 -0.51 -15.99
CA VAL A 208 5.30 -1.14 -15.30
C VAL A 208 6.31 -0.10 -14.81
N THR A 209 6.65 0.86 -15.68
CA THR A 209 7.60 1.94 -15.34
C THR A 209 7.08 2.80 -14.17
N ARG A 210 5.79 3.19 -14.20
CA ARG A 210 5.20 3.96 -13.11
C ARG A 210 5.17 3.16 -11.82
N TYR A 211 4.85 1.88 -11.89
CA TYR A 211 4.87 0.98 -10.73
C TYR A 211 6.27 0.85 -10.13
N ARG A 212 7.28 0.58 -10.97
CA ARG A 212 8.68 0.49 -10.53
C ARG A 212 9.15 1.79 -9.85
N ASN A 213 8.85 2.94 -10.47
CA ASN A 213 9.18 4.24 -9.86
C ASN A 213 8.43 4.46 -8.54
N ARG A 214 7.19 4.01 -8.43
CA ARG A 214 6.43 4.04 -7.18
C ARG A 214 7.17 3.27 -6.06
N VAL A 215 7.68 2.06 -6.35
CA VAL A 215 8.46 1.28 -5.37
C VAL A 215 9.74 2.01 -4.97
N ARG A 216 10.47 2.59 -5.94
CA ARG A 216 11.68 3.38 -5.68
C ARG A 216 11.39 4.63 -4.84
N VAL A 217 10.30 5.34 -5.13
CA VAL A 217 9.84 6.49 -4.34
C VAL A 217 9.50 6.07 -2.91
N GLY A 218 8.85 4.93 -2.69
CA GLY A 218 8.59 4.41 -1.35
C GLY A 218 9.88 4.17 -0.54
N ARG A 219 10.90 3.60 -1.18
CA ARG A 219 12.24 3.44 -0.57
C ARG A 219 12.91 4.80 -0.29
N ALA A 220 12.76 5.76 -1.20
CA ALA A 220 13.26 7.13 -0.99
C ALA A 220 12.59 7.79 0.23
N LEU A 221 11.27 7.64 0.38
CA LEU A 221 10.55 8.15 1.55
C LEU A 221 11.04 7.54 2.86
N ASP A 222 11.45 6.24 2.85
CA ASP A 222 12.04 5.60 4.02
C ASP A 222 13.38 6.24 4.40
N GLN A 223 14.26 6.46 3.43
CA GLN A 223 15.59 7.05 3.68
C GLN A 223 15.48 8.53 4.06
N ILE A 224 14.63 9.29 3.35
CA ILE A 224 14.38 10.71 3.65
C ILE A 224 13.81 10.87 5.07
N GLY A 225 12.89 10.00 5.49
CA GLY A 225 12.28 10.04 6.81
C GLY A 225 13.24 9.66 7.95
N ARG A 226 14.32 8.92 7.67
CA ARG A 226 15.40 8.68 8.65
C ARG A 226 16.31 9.90 8.82
N GLY A 227 16.45 10.72 7.79
CA GLY A 227 17.23 11.95 7.84
C GLY A 227 18.75 11.80 7.77
N GLU A 228 19.26 10.59 7.66
CA GLU A 228 20.70 10.24 7.81
C GLU A 228 21.52 10.48 6.54
N SER A 229 20.90 10.45 5.36
CA SER A 229 21.57 10.53 4.06
C SER A 229 21.28 11.84 3.34
N SER A 230 22.24 12.34 2.54
CA SER A 230 21.96 13.44 1.61
C SER A 230 20.94 13.02 0.53
N ILE A 231 20.30 13.97 -0.13
CA ILE A 231 19.37 13.65 -1.23
C ILE A 231 20.13 13.05 -2.43
N ALA A 232 21.40 13.43 -2.61
CA ALA A 232 22.25 12.85 -3.62
C ALA A 232 22.58 11.38 -3.34
N ASP A 233 22.89 11.03 -2.07
CA ASP A 233 23.17 9.65 -1.66
C ASP A 233 21.91 8.78 -1.81
N VAL A 234 20.74 9.32 -1.45
CA VAL A 234 19.44 8.63 -1.68
C VAL A 234 19.23 8.35 -3.16
N ALA A 235 19.56 9.32 -4.04
CA ALA A 235 19.44 9.13 -5.48
C ALA A 235 20.36 8.01 -5.97
N ALA A 236 21.63 8.04 -5.59
CA ALA A 236 22.64 7.04 -5.97
C ALA A 236 22.26 5.64 -5.47
N SER A 237 21.90 5.50 -4.19
CA SER A 237 21.58 4.20 -3.56
C SER A 237 20.33 3.53 -4.16
N LEU A 238 19.43 4.32 -4.76
CA LEU A 238 18.20 3.83 -5.37
C LEU A 238 18.27 3.75 -6.90
N GLY A 239 19.45 3.96 -7.49
CA GLY A 239 19.70 3.84 -8.93
C GLY A 239 18.99 4.92 -9.76
N PHE A 240 18.80 6.14 -9.23
CA PHE A 240 18.47 7.31 -10.01
C PHE A 240 19.73 7.84 -10.69
N ALA A 241 19.59 8.42 -11.88
CA ALA A 241 20.73 8.96 -12.62
C ALA A 241 21.45 10.06 -11.83
N ASP A 242 20.69 10.91 -11.16
CA ASP A 242 21.17 12.02 -10.34
C ASP A 242 20.10 12.49 -9.34
N GLN A 243 20.46 13.45 -8.50
CA GLN A 243 19.55 14.09 -7.55
C GLN A 243 18.36 14.78 -8.23
N ALA A 244 18.57 15.36 -9.42
CA ALA A 244 17.51 16.06 -10.15
C ALA A 244 16.45 15.06 -10.66
N HIS A 245 16.89 13.90 -11.15
CA HIS A 245 16.01 12.80 -11.55
C HIS A 245 15.18 12.30 -10.37
N LEU A 246 15.80 12.03 -9.21
CA LEU A 246 15.07 11.68 -7.99
C LEU A 246 14.05 12.76 -7.62
N THR A 247 14.45 14.03 -7.64
CA THR A 247 13.58 15.16 -7.26
C THR A 247 12.37 15.26 -8.17
N ARG A 248 12.54 15.17 -9.50
CA ARG A 248 11.43 15.14 -10.45
C ARG A 248 10.51 13.95 -10.20
N THR A 249 11.06 12.75 -10.08
CA THR A 249 10.26 11.53 -9.87
C THR A 249 9.47 11.58 -8.57
N VAL A 250 10.07 12.01 -7.46
CA VAL A 250 9.39 12.16 -6.18
C VAL A 250 8.27 13.20 -6.31
N ARG A 251 8.55 14.36 -6.91
CA ARG A 251 7.55 15.42 -7.09
C ARG A 251 6.37 14.94 -7.95
N ASP A 252 6.60 14.20 -9.02
CA ASP A 252 5.55 13.67 -9.89
C ASP A 252 4.66 12.66 -9.16
N HIS A 253 5.25 11.85 -8.28
CA HIS A 253 4.52 10.84 -7.52
C HIS A 253 3.81 11.36 -6.29
N VAL A 254 4.41 12.32 -5.56
CA VAL A 254 3.95 12.76 -4.22
C VAL A 254 3.47 14.22 -4.21
N GLY A 255 3.78 14.99 -5.24
CA GLY A 255 3.45 16.43 -5.33
C GLY A 255 4.37 17.34 -4.52
N GLN A 256 5.43 16.80 -3.87
CA GLN A 256 6.37 17.55 -3.02
C GLN A 256 7.80 17.17 -3.34
N THR A 257 8.76 18.09 -3.09
CA THR A 257 10.18 17.81 -3.27
C THR A 257 10.74 16.98 -2.09
N PRO A 258 11.83 16.18 -2.32
CA PRO A 258 12.50 15.45 -1.24
C PRO A 258 12.91 16.34 -0.06
N ALA A 259 13.37 17.56 -0.31
CA ALA A 259 13.74 18.50 0.75
C ALA A 259 12.54 18.97 1.59
N ALA A 260 11.37 19.24 0.95
CA ALA A 260 10.15 19.56 1.66
C ALA A 260 9.65 18.38 2.49
N LEU A 261 9.70 17.16 1.93
CA LEU A 261 9.33 15.93 2.64
C LEU A 261 10.25 15.67 3.84
N ARG A 262 11.56 15.91 3.70
CA ARG A 262 12.51 15.78 4.81
C ARG A 262 12.11 16.67 5.97
N ARG A 263 11.88 17.97 5.72
CA ARG A 263 11.44 18.91 6.78
C ARG A 263 10.14 18.44 7.45
N ALA A 264 9.17 17.99 6.66
CA ALA A 264 7.89 17.55 7.17
C ALA A 264 7.96 16.24 7.99
N LEU A 265 8.83 15.29 7.59
CA LEU A 265 8.94 13.99 8.23
C LEU A 265 9.94 13.97 9.40
N THR A 266 11.01 14.81 9.36
CA THR A 266 12.01 14.89 10.43
C THR A 266 11.65 15.96 11.47
N GLY A 267 11.01 17.04 11.09
CA GLY A 267 10.53 18.10 12.02
C GLY A 267 9.46 17.62 13.02
N GLN A 268 8.87 16.46 12.78
CA GLN A 268 7.94 15.80 13.71
C GLN A 268 8.65 14.95 14.79
N ARG A 269 9.97 14.87 14.79
CA ARG A 269 10.76 14.13 15.79
C ARG A 269 11.30 14.99 16.94
N CYS A 270 11.20 16.33 16.83
CA CYS A 270 11.61 17.29 17.86
C CYS A 270 10.35 17.88 18.52
N GLY A 271 9.69 17.07 19.33
CA GLY A 271 8.59 17.48 20.20
C GLY A 271 8.37 16.42 21.27
#